data_038c1d66e04d3db8c7b01daf28c2b5b9
#
_entry.id   038c1d66e04d3db8c7b01daf28c2b5b9
#
_cell.length_a   1.000
_cell.length_b   1.000
_cell.length_c   1.000
_cell.angle_alpha   90.00
_cell.angle_beta   90.00
_cell.angle_gamma   90.00
#
_symmetry.space_group_name_H-M   'P 1'
#
loop_
_entity.id
_entity.type
_entity.pdbx_description
1 polymer ?
#
loop_
_entity_poly.entity_id
_entity_poly.type
_entity_poly.pdbx_seq_one_letter_code
_entity_poly.pdbx_strand_id
1 'polypeptide(L)'
;VANVSEMLAVWLLLLGSLLKRAVLSPGTARVLFALLLLPHLAGPLLTLDGTVTSTYRLGFTRLMQFGIAPVVLVVMAICLRRVRDAWRAGALTKRDWSDVRLAGFTASAALTITGFLLGSAIRNSNTMIPAHYHASIGAVTVAFMAVSCLLLEPMGFRLPADRLTRFIPWQLHLFGFGQVIFAIGF
;
A
#
# COMPACT_ATOMS: atom_id res chain seq x y z
N VAL A 1 -7.04 9.62 0.85
CA VAL A 1 -7.97 8.52 0.50
C VAL A 1 -7.70 8.05 -0.93
N ALA A 2 -7.60 8.94 -1.94
CA ALA A 2 -7.32 8.56 -3.34
C ALA A 2 -6.07 7.67 -3.44
N ASN A 3 -4.95 8.11 -2.90
CA ASN A 3 -3.68 7.38 -2.92
C ASN A 3 -3.76 5.95 -2.36
N VAL A 4 -4.68 5.69 -1.43
CA VAL A 4 -4.89 4.34 -0.89
C VAL A 4 -5.54 3.43 -1.95
N SER A 5 -6.56 3.92 -2.64
CA SER A 5 -7.22 3.15 -3.71
C SER A 5 -6.23 2.83 -4.84
N GLU A 6 -5.40 3.80 -5.21
CA GLU A 6 -4.34 3.64 -6.22
C GLU A 6 -3.30 2.61 -5.75
N MET A 7 -2.82 2.70 -4.50
CA MET A 7 -1.89 1.72 -3.92
C MET A 7 -2.45 0.30 -3.98
N LEU A 8 -3.73 0.12 -3.61
CA LEU A 8 -4.37 -1.20 -3.68
C LEU A 8 -4.47 -1.71 -5.12
N ALA A 9 -4.80 -0.84 -6.08
CA ALA A 9 -4.80 -1.20 -7.50
C ALA A 9 -3.39 -1.63 -7.96
N VAL A 10 -2.36 -0.91 -7.52
CA VAL A 10 -0.96 -1.28 -7.77
C VAL A 10 -0.62 -2.64 -7.18
N TRP A 11 -1.00 -2.95 -5.93
CA TRP A 11 -0.79 -4.28 -5.34
C TRP A 11 -1.41 -5.39 -6.20
N LEU A 12 -2.64 -5.17 -6.67
CA LEU A 12 -3.33 -6.15 -7.53
C LEU A 12 -2.62 -6.33 -8.86
N LEU A 13 -2.11 -5.23 -9.44
CA LEU A 13 -1.34 -5.27 -10.69
C LEU A 13 -0.01 -6.00 -10.51
N LEU A 14 0.78 -5.64 -9.49
CA LEU A 14 2.06 -6.25 -9.18
C LEU A 14 1.92 -7.77 -8.99
N LEU A 15 1.00 -8.18 -8.10
CA LEU A 15 0.79 -9.60 -7.81
C LEU A 15 0.08 -10.34 -8.95
N GLY A 16 -0.86 -9.69 -9.64
CA GLY A 16 -1.52 -10.29 -10.81
C GLY A 16 -0.53 -10.61 -11.92
N SER A 17 0.39 -9.69 -12.21
CA SER A 17 1.46 -9.88 -13.19
C SER A 17 2.50 -10.93 -12.75
N LEU A 18 2.85 -10.96 -11.44
CA LEU A 18 3.77 -11.96 -10.89
C LEU A 18 3.18 -13.37 -10.94
N LEU A 19 1.93 -13.52 -10.48
CA LEU A 19 1.25 -14.81 -10.38
C LEU A 19 0.58 -15.25 -11.69
N LYS A 20 0.63 -14.40 -12.73
CA LYS A 20 -0.01 -14.62 -14.05
C LYS A 20 -1.51 -14.98 -13.93
N ARG A 21 -2.18 -14.45 -12.92
CA ARG A 21 -3.61 -14.65 -12.66
C ARG A 21 -4.20 -13.50 -11.85
N ALA A 22 -5.48 -13.26 -12.00
CA ALA A 22 -6.16 -12.25 -11.21
C ALA A 22 -6.12 -12.58 -9.69
N VAL A 23 -5.74 -11.60 -8.89
CA VAL A 23 -5.69 -11.72 -7.41
C VAL A 23 -7.10 -11.72 -6.83
N LEU A 24 -7.98 -10.86 -7.36
CA LEU A 24 -9.38 -10.75 -7.02
C LEU A 24 -10.26 -11.13 -8.20
N SER A 25 -11.47 -11.64 -7.91
CA SER A 25 -12.50 -11.74 -8.94
C SER A 25 -12.99 -10.34 -9.33
N PRO A 26 -13.48 -10.13 -10.57
CA PRO A 26 -14.01 -8.82 -10.98
C PRO A 26 -15.15 -8.32 -10.08
N GLY A 27 -16.01 -9.21 -9.60
CA GLY A 27 -17.10 -8.88 -8.67
C GLY A 27 -16.56 -8.38 -7.32
N THR A 28 -15.63 -9.12 -6.72
CA THR A 28 -14.97 -8.73 -5.45
C THR A 28 -14.24 -7.39 -5.59
N ALA A 29 -13.51 -7.20 -6.68
CA ALA A 29 -12.82 -5.93 -6.93
C ALA A 29 -13.80 -4.76 -7.00
N ARG A 30 -14.89 -4.89 -7.77
CA ARG A 30 -15.92 -3.83 -7.87
C ARG A 30 -16.49 -3.48 -6.50
N VAL A 31 -16.86 -4.47 -5.68
CA VAL A 31 -17.43 -4.23 -4.34
C VAL A 31 -16.43 -3.51 -3.45
N LEU A 32 -15.18 -3.99 -3.37
CA LEU A 32 -14.16 -3.39 -2.48
C LEU A 32 -13.81 -1.95 -2.90
N PHE A 33 -13.65 -1.70 -4.21
CA PHE A 33 -13.37 -0.34 -4.69
C PHE A 33 -14.60 0.58 -4.60
N ALA A 34 -15.82 0.06 -4.76
CA ALA A 34 -17.05 0.83 -4.50
C ALA A 34 -17.17 1.23 -3.02
N LEU A 35 -16.81 0.32 -2.09
CA LEU A 35 -16.78 0.63 -0.66
C LEU A 35 -15.74 1.72 -0.33
N LEU A 36 -14.60 1.77 -1.04
CA LEU A 36 -13.62 2.85 -0.89
C LEU A 36 -14.11 4.18 -1.46
N LEU A 37 -15.04 4.17 -2.41
CA LEU A 37 -15.62 5.40 -2.95
C LEU A 37 -16.47 6.14 -1.91
N LEU A 38 -17.16 5.44 -1.02
CA LEU A 38 -17.99 6.04 0.02
C LEU A 38 -17.24 7.04 0.91
N PRO A 39 -16.06 6.71 1.49
CA PRO A 39 -15.23 7.67 2.21
C PRO A 39 -14.80 8.87 1.39
N HIS A 40 -14.55 8.71 0.08
CA HIS A 40 -14.20 9.82 -0.80
C HIS A 40 -15.36 10.81 -0.94
N LEU A 41 -16.59 10.30 -1.07
CA LEU A 41 -17.79 11.13 -1.17
C LEU A 41 -18.16 11.78 0.18
N ALA A 42 -17.91 11.08 1.29
CA ALA A 42 -18.19 11.62 2.63
C ALA A 42 -17.17 12.67 3.09
N GLY A 43 -15.92 12.57 2.63
CA GLY A 43 -14.84 13.48 3.05
C GLY A 43 -15.18 14.97 2.90
N PRO A 44 -15.61 15.46 1.74
CA PRO A 44 -15.99 16.87 1.55
C PRO A 44 -17.08 17.35 2.51
N LEU A 45 -18.04 16.49 2.87
CA LEU A 45 -19.12 16.85 3.81
C LEU A 45 -18.57 17.17 5.20
N LEU A 46 -17.50 16.51 5.62
CA LEU A 46 -16.86 16.77 6.91
C LEU A 46 -16.15 18.13 6.98
N THR A 47 -15.94 18.79 5.86
CA THR A 47 -15.28 20.11 5.81
C THR A 47 -16.28 21.28 5.94
N LEU A 48 -17.58 21.01 5.84
CA LEU A 48 -18.61 22.07 5.82
C LEU A 48 -18.65 22.89 7.13
N ASP A 49 -18.37 22.24 8.27
CA ASP A 49 -18.35 22.90 9.57
C ASP A 49 -16.98 23.54 9.92
N GLY A 50 -16.04 23.53 8.97
CA GLY A 50 -14.68 24.04 9.12
C GLY A 50 -13.67 22.99 9.59
N THR A 51 -12.41 23.18 9.18
CA THR A 51 -11.32 22.19 9.33
C THR A 51 -10.69 22.15 10.72
N VAL A 52 -10.98 23.14 11.58
CA VAL A 52 -10.44 23.23 12.95
C VAL A 52 -11.35 22.60 14.02
N THR A 53 -12.55 22.15 13.63
CA THR A 53 -13.57 21.62 14.54
C THR A 53 -13.24 20.21 15.03
N SER A 54 -13.79 19.84 16.18
CA SER A 54 -13.73 18.46 16.68
C SER A 54 -14.47 17.49 15.75
N THR A 55 -15.61 17.93 15.17
CA THR A 55 -16.40 17.17 14.20
C THR A 55 -15.54 16.78 13.01
N TYR A 56 -14.77 17.71 12.44
CA TYR A 56 -13.84 17.44 11.35
C TYR A 56 -12.82 16.36 11.74
N ARG A 57 -12.10 16.57 12.85
CA ARG A 57 -11.03 15.64 13.28
C ARG A 57 -11.56 14.26 13.61
N LEU A 58 -12.62 14.15 14.38
CA LEU A 58 -13.24 12.87 14.75
C LEU A 58 -13.90 12.20 13.56
N GLY A 59 -14.55 12.98 12.69
CA GLY A 59 -15.17 12.49 11.47
C GLY A 59 -14.14 11.83 10.55
N PHE A 60 -13.04 12.50 10.25
CA PHE A 60 -11.96 11.91 9.43
C PHE A 60 -11.30 10.71 10.11
N THR A 61 -11.08 10.74 11.41
CA THR A 61 -10.55 9.58 12.15
C THR A 61 -11.45 8.37 12.01
N ARG A 62 -12.77 8.53 12.23
CA ARG A 62 -13.74 7.44 12.08
C ARG A 62 -13.86 6.96 10.64
N LEU A 63 -13.81 7.88 9.66
CA LEU A 63 -13.83 7.54 8.25
C LEU A 63 -12.61 6.71 7.84
N MET A 64 -11.43 7.02 8.36
CA MET A 64 -10.23 6.22 8.15
C MET A 64 -10.33 4.86 8.84
N GLN A 65 -10.78 4.81 10.10
CA GLN A 65 -10.87 3.58 10.88
C GLN A 65 -11.92 2.60 10.36
N PHE A 66 -13.09 3.10 9.97
CA PHE A 66 -14.23 2.25 9.64
C PHE A 66 -14.56 2.22 8.14
N GLY A 67 -14.19 3.26 7.40
CA GLY A 67 -14.44 3.33 5.96
C GLY A 67 -13.30 2.79 5.11
N ILE A 68 -12.04 3.05 5.51
CA ILE A 68 -10.88 2.73 4.67
C ILE A 68 -10.12 1.51 5.20
N ALA A 69 -9.76 1.50 6.48
CA ALA A 69 -8.90 0.46 7.04
C ALA A 69 -9.46 -0.97 6.86
N PRO A 70 -10.76 -1.25 7.03
CA PRO A 70 -11.28 -2.59 6.82
C PRO A 70 -11.07 -3.09 5.38
N VAL A 71 -11.29 -2.24 4.38
CA VAL A 71 -11.11 -2.60 2.98
C VAL A 71 -9.64 -2.87 2.67
N VAL A 72 -8.74 -2.01 3.16
CA VAL A 72 -7.29 -2.21 2.99
C VAL A 72 -6.85 -3.54 3.62
N LEU A 73 -7.32 -3.84 4.83
CA LEU A 73 -6.98 -5.10 5.53
C LEU A 73 -7.52 -6.32 4.78
N VAL A 74 -8.73 -6.26 4.22
CA VAL A 74 -9.30 -7.36 3.42
C VAL A 74 -8.48 -7.58 2.16
N VAL A 75 -8.18 -6.53 1.39
CA VAL A 75 -7.36 -6.64 0.18
C VAL A 75 -5.97 -7.17 0.52
N MET A 76 -5.33 -6.64 1.56
CA MET A 76 -4.01 -7.10 2.02
C MET A 76 -4.05 -8.57 2.42
N ALA A 77 -5.05 -9.01 3.18
CA ALA A 77 -5.20 -10.40 3.59
C ALA A 77 -5.36 -11.34 2.38
N ILE A 78 -6.14 -10.93 1.37
CA ILE A 78 -6.29 -11.70 0.13
C ILE A 78 -4.95 -11.76 -0.62
N CYS A 79 -4.25 -10.63 -0.77
CA CYS A 79 -2.94 -10.58 -1.41
C CYS A 79 -1.92 -11.50 -0.72
N LEU A 80 -1.82 -11.41 0.61
CA LEU A 80 -0.92 -12.26 1.40
C LEU A 80 -1.28 -13.75 1.29
N ARG A 81 -2.57 -14.09 1.31
CA ARG A 81 -3.02 -15.47 1.06
C ARG A 81 -2.59 -15.96 -0.31
N ARG A 82 -2.78 -15.16 -1.37
CA ARG A 82 -2.37 -15.53 -2.73
C ARG A 82 -0.87 -15.77 -2.86
N VAL A 83 -0.05 -14.92 -2.23
CA VAL A 83 1.41 -15.10 -2.17
C VAL A 83 1.76 -16.38 -1.40
N ARG A 84 1.17 -16.61 -0.24
CA ARG A 84 1.38 -17.82 0.58
C ARG A 84 0.98 -19.08 -0.18
N ASP A 85 -0.16 -19.07 -0.84
CA ASP A 85 -0.67 -20.24 -1.57
C ASP A 85 0.23 -20.55 -2.79
N ALA A 86 0.70 -19.51 -3.50
CA ALA A 86 1.67 -19.66 -4.58
C ALA A 86 3.02 -20.21 -4.07
N TRP A 87 3.47 -19.75 -2.90
CA TRP A 87 4.67 -20.28 -2.25
C TRP A 87 4.53 -21.75 -1.89
N ARG A 88 3.41 -22.13 -1.27
CA ARG A 88 3.13 -23.53 -0.91
C ARG A 88 3.00 -24.46 -2.11
N ALA A 89 2.51 -23.94 -3.22
CA ALA A 89 2.41 -24.67 -4.49
C ALA A 89 3.73 -24.74 -5.28
N GLY A 90 4.83 -24.14 -4.77
CA GLY A 90 6.11 -24.09 -5.48
C GLY A 90 6.13 -23.14 -6.69
N ALA A 91 5.07 -22.36 -6.89
CA ALA A 91 4.99 -21.36 -7.96
C ALA A 91 5.83 -20.10 -7.67
N LEU A 92 6.18 -19.86 -6.42
CA LEU A 92 7.14 -18.86 -5.97
C LEU A 92 8.30 -19.56 -5.27
N THR A 93 9.51 -19.08 -5.51
CA THR A 93 10.76 -19.61 -4.98
C THR A 93 11.54 -18.53 -4.22
N LYS A 94 12.64 -18.90 -3.54
CA LYS A 94 13.52 -17.91 -2.89
C LYS A 94 14.08 -16.87 -3.86
N ARG A 95 14.21 -17.20 -5.14
CA ARG A 95 14.68 -16.27 -6.18
C ARG A 95 13.66 -15.13 -6.43
N ASP A 96 12.38 -15.40 -6.23
CA ASP A 96 11.31 -14.41 -6.49
C ASP A 96 11.27 -13.30 -5.43
N TRP A 97 11.97 -13.45 -4.28
CA TRP A 97 12.19 -12.34 -3.34
C TRP A 97 12.96 -11.18 -3.96
N SER A 98 13.76 -11.44 -4.99
CA SER A 98 14.44 -10.42 -5.78
C SER A 98 13.61 -9.93 -6.98
N ASP A 99 12.34 -10.30 -7.08
CA ASP A 99 11.42 -9.76 -8.08
C ASP A 99 10.87 -8.42 -7.60
N VAL A 100 10.97 -7.39 -8.45
CA VAL A 100 10.48 -6.03 -8.18
C VAL A 100 9.02 -6.01 -7.72
N ARG A 101 8.19 -6.88 -8.28
CA ARG A 101 6.75 -6.96 -7.98
C ARG A 101 6.50 -7.44 -6.55
N LEU A 102 7.21 -8.49 -6.15
CA LEU A 102 7.09 -9.03 -4.79
C LEU A 102 7.75 -8.09 -3.78
N ALA A 103 8.92 -7.55 -4.09
CA ALA A 103 9.63 -6.59 -3.24
C ALA A 103 8.80 -5.34 -2.98
N GLY A 104 8.21 -4.75 -4.03
CA GLY A 104 7.33 -3.58 -3.92
C GLY A 104 6.08 -3.85 -3.10
N PHE A 105 5.40 -4.98 -3.36
CA PHE A 105 4.23 -5.37 -2.57
C PHE A 105 4.59 -5.60 -1.09
N THR A 106 5.64 -6.37 -0.78
CA THR A 106 5.99 -6.69 0.61
C THR A 106 6.45 -5.48 1.39
N ALA A 107 7.27 -4.60 0.80
CA ALA A 107 7.68 -3.35 1.44
C ALA A 107 6.49 -2.42 1.69
N SER A 108 5.58 -2.28 0.72
CA SER A 108 4.37 -1.47 0.85
C SER A 108 3.40 -2.04 1.89
N ALA A 109 3.17 -3.36 1.91
CA ALA A 109 2.32 -4.00 2.91
C ALA A 109 2.90 -3.87 4.33
N ALA A 110 4.22 -4.03 4.50
CA ALA A 110 4.88 -3.85 5.78
C ALA A 110 4.73 -2.41 6.31
N LEU A 111 4.95 -1.40 5.45
CA LEU A 111 4.74 0.01 5.81
C LEU A 111 3.27 0.32 6.10
N THR A 112 2.32 -0.29 5.39
CA THR A 112 0.89 -0.14 5.67
C THR A 112 0.54 -0.67 7.06
N ILE A 113 1.08 -1.85 7.44
CA ILE A 113 0.89 -2.42 8.78
C ILE A 113 1.52 -1.50 9.83
N THR A 114 2.76 -1.03 9.60
CA THR A 114 3.43 -0.07 10.49
C THR A 114 2.60 1.20 10.66
N GLY A 115 2.10 1.77 9.56
CA GLY A 115 1.22 2.93 9.60
C GLY A 115 -0.06 2.69 10.42
N PHE A 116 -0.71 1.54 10.27
CA PHE A 116 -1.90 1.21 11.04
C PHE A 116 -1.60 1.03 12.53
N LEU A 117 -0.50 0.37 12.88
CA LEU A 117 -0.08 0.24 14.28
C LEU A 117 0.20 1.59 14.93
N LEU A 118 0.99 2.45 14.26
CA LEU A 118 1.27 3.80 14.72
C LEU A 118 -0.02 4.65 14.81
N GLY A 119 -0.88 4.59 13.79
CA GLY A 119 -2.17 5.30 13.78
C GLY A 119 -3.09 4.87 14.92
N SER A 120 -3.11 3.58 15.27
CA SER A 120 -3.89 3.06 16.40
C SER A 120 -3.35 3.51 17.77
N ALA A 121 -2.07 3.86 17.83
CA ALA A 121 -1.40 4.34 19.03
C ALA A 121 -1.53 5.86 19.28
N ILE A 122 -2.06 6.62 18.30
CA ILE A 122 -2.30 8.07 18.47
C ILE A 122 -3.37 8.29 19.53
N ARG A 123 -3.01 8.96 20.62
CA ARG A 123 -3.94 9.33 21.71
C ARG A 123 -4.15 10.83 21.78
N ASN A 124 -3.08 11.59 21.59
CA ASN A 124 -3.04 13.05 21.68
C ASN A 124 -2.20 13.60 20.53
N SER A 125 -2.11 14.93 20.42
CA SER A 125 -1.18 15.58 19.50
C SER A 125 0.26 15.33 19.97
N ASN A 126 0.96 14.44 19.29
CA ASN A 126 2.34 14.02 19.58
C ASN A 126 3.07 13.60 18.31
N THR A 127 4.31 13.15 18.43
CA THR A 127 5.15 12.70 17.32
C THR A 127 4.65 11.43 16.62
N MET A 128 3.71 10.70 17.22
CA MET A 128 3.07 9.53 16.56
C MET A 128 2.27 9.92 15.29
N ILE A 129 1.79 11.17 15.22
CA ILE A 129 1.07 11.65 14.03
C ILE A 129 1.99 11.70 12.81
N PRO A 130 3.12 12.43 12.81
CA PRO A 130 4.05 12.39 11.70
C PRO A 130 4.61 10.98 11.43
N ALA A 131 4.92 10.19 12.47
CA ALA A 131 5.34 8.81 12.33
C ALA A 131 4.34 7.97 11.50
N HIS A 132 3.05 8.02 11.85
CA HIS A 132 1.97 7.39 11.12
C HIS A 132 1.91 7.86 9.65
N TYR A 133 2.01 9.18 9.42
CA TYR A 133 1.98 9.72 8.06
C TYR A 133 3.16 9.25 7.23
N HIS A 134 4.37 9.24 7.78
CA HIS A 134 5.56 8.79 7.06
C HIS A 134 5.47 7.32 6.66
N ALA A 135 5.01 6.45 7.55
CA ALA A 135 4.78 5.05 7.23
C ALA A 135 3.71 4.88 6.14
N SER A 136 2.60 5.62 6.24
CA SER A 136 1.48 5.52 5.30
C SER A 136 1.83 6.07 3.91
N ILE A 137 2.51 7.22 3.84
CA ILE A 137 2.98 7.80 2.57
C ILE A 137 4.08 6.92 1.98
N GLY A 138 5.00 6.42 2.81
CA GLY A 138 6.04 5.49 2.39
C GLY A 138 5.49 4.22 1.75
N ALA A 139 4.37 3.68 2.28
CA ALA A 139 3.69 2.53 1.70
C ALA A 139 3.20 2.78 0.28
N VAL A 140 2.58 3.94 0.06
CA VAL A 140 2.13 4.38 -1.27
C VAL A 140 3.33 4.57 -2.19
N THR A 141 4.33 5.30 -1.73
CA THR A 141 5.52 5.64 -2.53
C THR A 141 6.25 4.39 -3.02
N VAL A 142 6.51 3.40 -2.15
CA VAL A 142 7.23 2.19 -2.57
C VAL A 142 6.41 1.32 -3.53
N ALA A 143 5.08 1.31 -3.42
CA ALA A 143 4.22 0.66 -4.40
C ALA A 143 4.35 1.31 -5.78
N PHE A 144 4.32 2.65 -5.83
CA PHE A 144 4.50 3.40 -7.07
C PHE A 144 5.92 3.26 -7.65
N MET A 145 6.96 3.24 -6.83
CA MET A 145 8.33 2.94 -7.28
C MET A 145 8.39 1.58 -7.99
N ALA A 146 7.75 0.55 -7.43
CA ALA A 146 7.74 -0.78 -8.04
C ALA A 146 6.96 -0.81 -9.37
N VAL A 147 5.77 -0.22 -9.42
CA VAL A 147 4.97 -0.22 -10.66
C VAL A 147 5.60 0.62 -11.75
N SER A 148 6.29 1.71 -11.40
CA SER A 148 7.02 2.51 -12.39
C SER A 148 8.04 1.67 -13.15
N CYS A 149 8.75 0.76 -12.46
CA CYS A 149 9.69 -0.15 -13.12
C CYS A 149 9.01 -1.08 -14.14
N LEU A 150 7.76 -1.51 -13.87
CA LEU A 150 6.99 -2.34 -14.82
C LEU A 150 6.47 -1.53 -16.03
N LEU A 151 6.24 -0.24 -15.84
CA LEU A 151 5.70 0.62 -16.89
C LEU A 151 6.77 1.15 -17.83
N LEU A 152 8.05 1.10 -17.47
CA LEU A 152 9.13 1.63 -18.31
C LEU A 152 9.20 0.92 -19.67
N GLU A 153 9.13 -0.40 -19.68
CA GLU A 153 9.23 -1.17 -20.93
C GLU A 153 8.06 -0.89 -21.90
N PRO A 154 6.78 -0.93 -21.47
CA PRO A 154 5.66 -0.51 -22.30
C PRO A 154 5.75 0.93 -22.80
N MET A 155 6.42 1.81 -22.06
CA MET A 155 6.64 3.21 -22.43
C MET A 155 7.84 3.40 -23.39
N GLY A 156 8.49 2.30 -23.80
CA GLY A 156 9.63 2.33 -24.72
C GLY A 156 11.00 2.55 -24.06
N PHE A 157 11.06 2.58 -22.73
CA PHE A 157 12.34 2.67 -22.00
C PHE A 157 12.87 1.27 -21.69
N ARG A 158 14.07 0.97 -22.15
CA ARG A 158 14.74 -0.29 -21.81
C ARG A 158 15.63 -0.09 -20.58
N LEU A 159 15.36 -0.84 -19.53
CA LEU A 159 16.31 -0.92 -18.41
C LEU A 159 17.54 -1.73 -18.86
N PRO A 160 18.77 -1.25 -18.56
CA PRO A 160 19.99 -2.04 -18.80
C PRO A 160 19.88 -3.39 -18.07
N ALA A 161 19.94 -4.48 -18.87
CA ALA A 161 19.46 -5.80 -18.45
C ALA A 161 20.11 -6.38 -17.19
N ASP A 162 21.40 -6.11 -16.93
CA ASP A 162 22.13 -6.96 -15.98
C ASP A 162 22.45 -6.32 -14.63
N ARG A 163 22.63 -5.01 -14.54
CA ARG A 163 23.07 -4.39 -13.27
C ARG A 163 21.95 -3.69 -12.53
N LEU A 164 21.07 -2.96 -13.21
CA LEU A 164 19.99 -2.20 -12.57
C LEU A 164 18.86 -3.10 -12.09
N THR A 165 18.53 -4.17 -12.82
CA THR A 165 17.49 -5.12 -12.40
C THR A 165 17.85 -5.88 -11.12
N ARG A 166 19.14 -6.06 -10.83
CA ARG A 166 19.57 -6.67 -9.56
C ARG A 166 19.45 -5.71 -8.38
N PHE A 167 19.59 -4.40 -8.59
CA PHE A 167 19.59 -3.41 -7.52
C PHE A 167 18.21 -2.82 -7.24
N ILE A 168 17.27 -2.85 -8.19
CA ILE A 168 15.92 -2.29 -8.01
C ILE A 168 15.19 -2.91 -6.80
N PRO A 169 15.11 -4.25 -6.62
CA PRO A 169 14.47 -4.83 -5.45
C PRO A 169 15.12 -4.40 -4.13
N TRP A 170 16.45 -4.32 -4.11
CA TRP A 170 17.19 -3.80 -2.95
C TRP A 170 16.83 -2.34 -2.65
N GLN A 171 16.68 -1.51 -3.66
CA GLN A 171 16.27 -0.11 -3.50
C GLN A 171 14.89 -0.03 -2.84
N LEU A 172 13.94 -0.87 -3.25
CA LEU A 172 12.60 -0.90 -2.66
C LEU A 172 12.63 -1.35 -1.19
N HIS A 173 13.40 -2.38 -0.88
CA HIS A 173 13.58 -2.84 0.50
C HIS A 173 14.30 -1.81 1.38
N LEU A 174 15.37 -1.20 0.88
CA LEU A 174 16.09 -0.16 1.60
C LEU A 174 15.22 1.07 1.85
N PHE A 175 14.42 1.48 0.86
CA PHE A 175 13.45 2.56 1.06
C PHE A 175 12.43 2.19 2.13
N GLY A 176 11.81 1.00 2.02
CA GLY A 176 10.83 0.53 3.00
C GLY A 176 11.41 0.45 4.42
N PHE A 177 12.60 -0.13 4.57
CA PHE A 177 13.29 -0.24 5.84
C PHE A 177 13.67 1.13 6.41
N GLY A 178 14.19 2.03 5.57
CA GLY A 178 14.50 3.41 5.96
C GLY A 178 13.28 4.19 6.45
N GLN A 179 12.13 4.01 5.80
CA GLN A 179 10.86 4.62 6.25
C GLN A 179 10.39 4.06 7.60
N VAL A 180 10.58 2.76 7.86
CA VAL A 180 10.26 2.16 9.18
C VAL A 180 11.16 2.74 10.26
N ILE A 181 12.49 2.79 10.03
CA ILE A 181 13.43 3.40 10.99
C ILE A 181 13.07 4.85 11.25
N PHE A 182 12.80 5.61 10.19
CA PHE A 182 12.43 7.01 10.29
C PHE A 182 11.14 7.20 11.12
N ALA A 183 10.11 6.38 10.85
CA ALA A 183 8.86 6.42 11.59
C ALA A 183 9.00 6.05 13.08
N ILE A 184 9.94 5.14 13.41
CA ILE A 184 10.22 4.75 14.81
C ILE A 184 11.03 5.85 15.53
N GLY A 185 11.81 6.64 14.80
CA GLY A 185 12.62 7.71 15.35
C GLY A 185 11.82 8.95 15.82
N PHE A 186 10.53 9.01 15.51
CA PHE A 186 9.61 10.02 16.02
C PHE A 186 9.10 9.68 17.42
#